data_2427c361e227691323998da870611863
#
_entry.id   2427c361e227691323998da870611863
#
_cell.length_a   1.000
_cell.length_b   1.000
_cell.length_c   1.000
_cell.angle_alpha   90.00
_cell.angle_beta   90.00
_cell.angle_gamma   90.00
#
_symmetry.space_group_name_H-M   'P 1'
#
loop_
_entity.id
_entity.type
_entity.pdbx_description
1 polymer ?
#
loop_
_entity_poly.entity_id
_entity_poly.type
_entity_poly.pdbx_seq_one_letter_code
_entity_poly.pdbx_strand_id
1 'polypeptide(L)'
;MNIVVVDNEPAIVKLCKNVLAQQGHTVHGFTTAPDALSHLAAGVRVDLLLVDYQMPELNGLEFIRRAWDLQPELRVVMITAHGTRELLGEAAQAGIHGVVLKPFTAIDLTRVVETTLRPSSEP
;
A
#
# COMPACT_ATOMS: atom_id res chain seq x y z
N MET A 1 -12.23 0.05 7.13
CA MET A 1 -11.66 -0.60 5.93
C MET A 1 -10.53 -1.53 6.35
N ASN A 2 -10.33 -2.58 5.59
CA ASN A 2 -9.23 -3.51 5.82
C ASN A 2 -8.02 -3.10 5.01
N ILE A 3 -6.89 -2.85 5.69
CA ILE A 3 -5.67 -2.35 5.09
C ILE A 3 -4.53 -3.32 5.36
N VAL A 4 -3.73 -3.60 4.34
CA VAL A 4 -2.49 -4.37 4.47
C VAL A 4 -1.31 -3.45 4.20
N VAL A 5 -0.33 -3.48 5.09
CA VAL A 5 0.91 -2.70 4.96
C VAL A 5 2.08 -3.67 4.79
N VAL A 6 2.88 -3.45 3.77
CA VAL A 6 4.07 -4.27 3.50
C VAL A 6 5.29 -3.36 3.35
N ASP A 7 6.25 -3.49 4.26
CA ASP A 7 7.47 -2.70 4.22
C ASP A 7 8.54 -3.49 4.99
N ASN A 8 9.74 -3.63 4.42
CA ASN A 8 10.80 -4.38 5.07
C ASN A 8 11.35 -3.69 6.33
N GLU A 9 10.96 -2.46 6.60
CA GLU A 9 11.33 -1.75 7.82
C GLU A 9 10.21 -1.90 8.87
N PRO A 10 10.43 -2.67 9.94
CA PRO A 10 9.39 -2.85 10.96
C PRO A 10 8.86 -1.56 11.56
N ALA A 11 9.73 -0.55 11.68
CA ALA A 11 9.32 0.75 12.22
C ALA A 11 8.25 1.43 11.35
N ILE A 12 8.36 1.29 10.03
CA ILE A 12 7.38 1.86 9.10
C ILE A 12 6.06 1.11 9.20
N VAL A 13 6.12 -0.22 9.27
CA VAL A 13 4.92 -1.05 9.45
C VAL A 13 4.19 -0.63 10.72
N LYS A 14 4.93 -0.49 11.83
CA LYS A 14 4.34 -0.09 13.11
C LYS A 14 3.73 1.30 13.05
N LEU A 15 4.42 2.24 12.43
CA LEU A 15 3.91 3.61 12.26
C LEU A 15 2.58 3.61 11.49
N CYS A 16 2.55 2.93 10.35
CA CYS A 16 1.34 2.86 9.54
C CYS A 16 0.18 2.20 10.29
N LYS A 17 0.47 1.10 10.99
CA LYS A 17 -0.57 0.42 11.77
C LYS A 17 -1.15 1.35 12.85
N ASN A 18 -0.29 2.04 13.58
CA ASN A 18 -0.75 2.92 14.66
C ASN A 18 -1.59 4.08 14.12
N VAL A 19 -1.11 4.74 13.08
CA VAL A 19 -1.80 5.89 12.50
C VAL A 19 -3.16 5.48 11.93
N LEU A 20 -3.19 4.42 11.14
CA LEU A 20 -4.41 4.02 10.45
C LEU A 20 -5.42 3.36 11.37
N ALA A 21 -4.97 2.64 12.41
CA ALA A 21 -5.86 2.10 13.42
C ALA A 21 -6.60 3.21 14.17
N GLN A 22 -5.94 4.34 14.42
CA GLN A 22 -6.58 5.50 15.05
C GLN A 22 -7.66 6.11 14.17
N GLN A 23 -7.60 5.88 12.86
CA GLN A 23 -8.61 6.35 11.92
C GLN A 23 -9.77 5.35 11.76
N GLY A 24 -9.77 4.28 12.55
CA GLY A 24 -10.84 3.29 12.53
C GLY A 24 -10.64 2.13 11.56
N HIS A 25 -9.46 2.00 10.95
CA HIS A 25 -9.17 0.90 10.03
C HIS A 25 -8.64 -0.33 10.76
N THR A 26 -8.92 -1.50 10.19
CA THR A 26 -8.27 -2.75 10.60
C THR A 26 -7.02 -2.92 9.76
N VAL A 27 -5.85 -2.96 10.40
CA VAL A 27 -4.57 -2.95 9.68
C VAL A 27 -3.77 -4.20 10.00
N HIS A 28 -3.31 -4.89 8.96
CA HIS A 28 -2.41 -6.02 9.06
C HIS A 28 -1.08 -5.64 8.44
N GLY A 29 0.01 -5.81 9.19
CA GLY A 29 1.34 -5.41 8.75
C GLY A 29 2.24 -6.60 8.49
N PHE A 30 3.05 -6.50 7.44
CA PHE A 30 3.99 -7.55 7.06
C PHE A 30 5.32 -6.92 6.68
N THR A 31 6.40 -7.61 6.98
CA THR A 31 7.75 -7.15 6.63
C THR A 31 8.33 -7.88 5.43
N THR A 32 7.61 -8.88 4.90
CA THR A 32 8.04 -9.61 3.71
C THR A 32 6.88 -9.73 2.72
N ALA A 33 7.21 -9.78 1.44
CA ALA A 33 6.22 -9.94 0.38
C ALA A 33 5.52 -11.30 0.44
N PRO A 34 6.21 -12.42 0.64
CA PRO A 34 5.53 -13.73 0.72
C PRO A 34 4.47 -13.80 1.80
N ASP A 35 4.74 -13.25 2.98
CA ASP A 35 3.77 -13.26 4.07
C ASP A 35 2.52 -12.45 3.72
N ALA A 36 2.70 -11.30 3.10
CA ALA A 36 1.59 -10.47 2.66
C ALA A 36 0.77 -11.17 1.58
N LEU A 37 1.41 -11.82 0.61
CA LEU A 37 0.71 -12.57 -0.43
C LEU A 37 -0.10 -13.72 0.15
N SER A 38 0.44 -14.43 1.15
CA SER A 38 -0.27 -15.49 1.84
C SER A 38 -1.54 -14.96 2.51
N HIS A 39 -1.44 -13.79 3.12
CA HIS A 39 -2.61 -13.15 3.75
C HIS A 39 -3.67 -12.79 2.71
N LEU A 40 -3.26 -12.23 1.57
CA LEU A 40 -4.18 -11.88 0.50
C LEU A 40 -4.85 -13.11 -0.11
N ALA A 41 -4.12 -14.23 -0.19
CA ALA A 41 -4.63 -15.48 -0.73
C ALA A 41 -5.60 -16.18 0.23
N ALA A 42 -5.60 -15.82 1.50
CA ALA A 42 -6.49 -16.44 2.50
C ALA A 42 -7.96 -16.07 2.32
N GLY A 43 -8.27 -15.15 1.43
CA GLY A 43 -9.65 -14.85 1.04
C GLY A 43 -10.32 -13.72 1.82
N VAL A 44 -9.64 -13.14 2.80
CA VAL A 44 -10.17 -11.96 3.49
C VAL A 44 -10.03 -10.77 2.57
N ARG A 45 -11.14 -10.07 2.33
CA ARG A 45 -11.13 -8.90 1.46
C ARG A 45 -10.26 -7.80 2.06
N VAL A 46 -9.37 -7.27 1.24
CA VAL A 46 -8.53 -6.13 1.59
C VAL A 46 -8.94 -4.95 0.72
N ASP A 47 -9.18 -3.80 1.34
CA ASP A 47 -9.61 -2.60 0.63
C ASP A 47 -8.44 -1.80 0.08
N LEU A 48 -7.32 -1.82 0.80
CA LEU A 48 -6.14 -1.03 0.44
C LEU A 48 -4.86 -1.77 0.77
N LEU A 49 -3.91 -1.72 -0.14
CA LEU A 49 -2.55 -2.21 0.05
C LEU A 49 -1.59 -1.02 0.06
N LEU A 50 -0.84 -0.87 1.14
CA LEU A 50 0.29 0.05 1.23
C LEU A 50 1.55 -0.78 1.06
N VAL A 51 2.33 -0.52 0.03
CA VAL A 51 3.48 -1.36 -0.28
C VAL A 51 4.74 -0.53 -0.52
N ASP A 52 5.83 -0.91 0.14
CA ASP A 52 7.15 -0.36 -0.13
C ASP A 52 7.58 -0.85 -1.52
N TYR A 53 7.87 0.08 -2.41
CA TYR A 53 8.25 -0.24 -3.77
C TYR A 53 9.60 -0.96 -3.84
N GLN A 54 10.47 -0.73 -2.87
CA GLN A 54 11.82 -1.28 -2.86
C GLN A 54 11.98 -2.33 -1.76
N MET A 55 11.62 -3.55 -2.06
CA MET A 55 11.81 -4.69 -1.16
C MET A 55 12.83 -5.66 -1.73
N PRO A 56 13.69 -6.26 -0.85
CA PRO A 56 14.80 -7.11 -1.32
C PRO A 56 14.35 -8.37 -2.07
N GLU A 57 13.24 -8.98 -1.68
CA GLU A 57 12.82 -10.29 -2.20
C GLU A 57 12.09 -10.19 -3.54
N LEU A 58 11.49 -9.04 -3.83
CA LEU A 58 10.60 -8.93 -4.98
C LEU A 58 10.41 -7.45 -5.30
N ASN A 59 10.49 -7.06 -6.57
CA ASN A 59 10.23 -5.68 -6.88
C ASN A 59 8.75 -5.34 -6.67
N GLY A 60 8.50 -4.08 -6.32
CA GLY A 60 7.16 -3.66 -5.92
C GLY A 60 6.09 -3.84 -6.98
N LEU A 61 6.42 -3.61 -8.25
CA LEU A 61 5.45 -3.77 -9.34
C LEU A 61 5.04 -5.24 -9.52
N GLU A 62 5.98 -6.16 -9.45
CA GLU A 62 5.69 -7.57 -9.55
C GLU A 62 4.82 -8.03 -8.39
N PHE A 63 5.13 -7.58 -7.17
CA PHE A 63 4.33 -7.86 -6.01
C PHE A 63 2.89 -7.36 -6.20
N ILE A 64 2.73 -6.12 -6.66
CA ILE A 64 1.42 -5.52 -6.89
C ILE A 64 0.62 -6.32 -7.93
N ARG A 65 1.26 -6.75 -9.00
CA ARG A 65 0.59 -7.59 -10.00
C ARG A 65 0.07 -8.88 -9.41
N ARG A 66 0.87 -9.54 -8.59
CA ARG A 66 0.44 -10.76 -7.89
C ARG A 66 -0.70 -10.48 -6.93
N ALA A 67 -0.64 -9.36 -6.23
CA ALA A 67 -1.72 -8.96 -5.33
C ALA A 67 -3.03 -8.75 -6.09
N TRP A 68 -2.98 -8.11 -7.25
CA TRP A 68 -4.16 -7.92 -8.09
C TRP A 68 -4.70 -9.21 -8.69
N ASP A 69 -3.82 -10.19 -8.96
CA ASP A 69 -4.28 -11.52 -9.39
C ASP A 69 -5.12 -12.19 -8.30
N LEU A 70 -4.75 -11.97 -7.04
CA LEU A 70 -5.49 -12.51 -5.90
C LEU A 70 -6.72 -11.70 -5.55
N GLN A 71 -6.64 -10.38 -5.63
CA GLN A 71 -7.75 -9.47 -5.33
C GLN A 71 -7.79 -8.33 -6.34
N PRO A 72 -8.51 -8.51 -7.45
CA PRO A 72 -8.50 -7.55 -8.57
C PRO A 72 -8.99 -6.15 -8.24
N GLU A 73 -9.82 -6.00 -7.21
CA GLU A 73 -10.38 -4.70 -6.84
C GLU A 73 -9.56 -3.94 -5.79
N LEU A 74 -8.44 -4.53 -5.40
CA LEU A 74 -7.55 -3.95 -4.41
C LEU A 74 -7.01 -2.60 -4.86
N ARG A 75 -7.13 -1.59 -4.00
CA ARG A 75 -6.52 -0.30 -4.25
C ARG A 75 -5.11 -0.33 -3.69
N VAL A 76 -4.18 0.33 -4.38
CA VAL A 76 -2.76 0.27 -4.04
C VAL A 76 -2.19 1.66 -3.87
N VAL A 77 -1.49 1.88 -2.76
CA VAL A 77 -0.68 3.06 -2.50
C VAL A 77 0.77 2.59 -2.36
N MET A 78 1.65 3.19 -3.13
CA MET A 78 3.07 2.88 -3.11
C MET A 78 3.79 3.76 -2.09
N ILE A 79 4.69 3.17 -1.32
CA ILE A 79 5.58 3.90 -0.41
C ILE A 79 6.98 3.86 -1.01
N THR A 80 7.65 5.01 -1.13
CA THR A 80 9.00 5.02 -1.68
C THR A 80 9.80 6.21 -1.16
N ALA A 81 11.12 6.03 -1.03
CA ALA A 81 12.06 7.09 -0.75
C ALA A 81 12.50 7.83 -2.03
N HIS A 82 12.14 7.31 -3.19
CA HIS A 82 12.59 7.82 -4.48
C HIS A 82 11.42 8.24 -5.36
N GLY A 83 10.97 9.49 -5.18
CA GLY A 83 9.88 10.04 -5.97
C GLY A 83 10.33 10.62 -7.30
N THR A 84 11.12 9.86 -8.08
CA THR A 84 11.56 10.32 -9.39
C THR A 84 10.38 10.38 -10.35
N ARG A 85 10.50 11.25 -11.37
CA ARG A 85 9.48 11.37 -12.40
C ARG A 85 9.25 10.03 -13.12
N GLU A 86 10.32 9.29 -13.36
CA GLU A 86 10.27 8.00 -14.02
C GLU A 86 9.47 6.98 -13.19
N LEU A 87 9.75 6.89 -11.91
CA LEU A 87 9.07 5.98 -11.02
C LEU A 87 7.60 6.32 -10.87
N LEU A 88 7.29 7.61 -10.70
CA LEU A 88 5.91 8.05 -10.58
C LEU A 88 5.14 7.79 -11.87
N GLY A 89 5.79 7.94 -13.03
CA GLY A 89 5.18 7.61 -14.31
C GLY A 89 4.88 6.12 -14.46
N GLU A 90 5.80 5.26 -14.04
CA GLU A 90 5.60 3.82 -14.05
C GLU A 90 4.43 3.42 -13.16
N ALA A 91 4.35 4.02 -11.98
CA ALA A 91 3.27 3.76 -11.03
C ALA A 91 1.92 4.15 -11.62
N ALA A 92 1.84 5.32 -12.24
CA ALA A 92 0.62 5.79 -12.87
C ALA A 92 0.18 4.87 -14.01
N GLN A 93 1.11 4.45 -14.85
CA GLN A 93 0.82 3.53 -15.95
C GLN A 93 0.39 2.16 -15.48
N ALA A 94 0.91 1.71 -14.34
CA ALA A 94 0.53 0.43 -13.76
C ALA A 94 -0.85 0.45 -13.11
N GLY A 95 -1.43 1.63 -12.90
CA GLY A 95 -2.74 1.76 -12.28
C GLY A 95 -2.69 1.93 -10.77
N ILE A 96 -1.53 2.27 -10.21
CA ILE A 96 -1.38 2.52 -8.77
C ILE A 96 -2.12 3.78 -8.39
N HIS A 97 -2.87 3.73 -7.30
CA HIS A 97 -3.84 4.77 -6.94
C HIS A 97 -3.24 5.95 -6.18
N GLY A 98 -2.10 5.77 -5.53
CA GLY A 98 -1.47 6.86 -4.78
C GLY A 98 -0.03 6.55 -4.42
N VAL A 99 0.70 7.58 -3.98
CA VAL A 99 2.11 7.46 -3.62
C VAL A 99 2.35 8.25 -2.34
N VAL A 100 3.09 7.65 -1.41
CA VAL A 100 3.59 8.32 -0.20
C VAL A 100 5.10 8.31 -0.25
N LEU A 101 5.72 9.48 -0.12
CA LEU A 101 7.16 9.61 -0.16
C LEU A 101 7.75 9.55 1.25
N LYS A 102 8.80 8.76 1.42
CA LYS A 102 9.56 8.72 2.68
C LYS A 102 10.54 9.88 2.73
N PRO A 103 10.74 10.52 3.89
CA PRO A 103 9.99 10.33 5.12
C PRO A 103 8.62 11.00 5.04
N PHE A 104 7.61 10.39 5.65
CA PHE A 104 6.26 10.95 5.66
C PHE A 104 5.78 11.16 7.09
N THR A 105 4.84 12.08 7.26
CA THR A 105 4.18 12.32 8.54
C THR A 105 2.88 11.53 8.61
N ALA A 106 2.30 11.47 9.82
CA ALA A 106 0.99 10.85 9.99
C ALA A 106 -0.07 11.55 9.13
N ILE A 107 0.04 12.88 8.99
CA ILE A 107 -0.89 13.67 8.17
C ILE A 107 -0.76 13.29 6.69
N ASP A 108 0.47 13.16 6.20
CA ASP A 108 0.72 12.76 4.82
C ASP A 108 0.08 11.41 4.51
N LEU A 109 0.32 10.44 5.39
CA LEU A 109 -0.21 9.09 5.24
C LEU A 109 -1.73 9.08 5.26
N THR A 110 -2.32 9.73 6.25
CA THR A 110 -3.77 9.79 6.41
C THR A 110 -4.42 10.41 5.17
N ARG A 111 -3.84 11.50 4.66
CA ARG A 111 -4.39 12.20 3.51
C ARG A 111 -4.41 11.33 2.26
N VAL A 112 -3.32 10.63 1.97
CA VAL A 112 -3.25 9.76 0.80
C VAL A 112 -4.22 8.60 0.92
N VAL A 113 -4.29 7.98 2.10
CA VAL A 113 -5.21 6.87 2.36
C VAL A 113 -6.67 7.31 2.20
N GLU A 114 -7.03 8.43 2.80
CA GLU A 114 -8.40 8.96 2.68
C GLU A 114 -8.78 9.23 1.23
N THR A 115 -7.89 9.87 0.49
CA THR A 115 -8.13 10.17 -0.92
C THR A 115 -8.30 8.90 -1.74
N THR A 116 -7.47 7.89 -1.48
CA THR A 116 -7.51 6.63 -2.22
C THR A 116 -8.77 5.83 -1.91
N LEU A 117 -9.21 5.82 -0.66
CA LEU A 117 -10.39 5.08 -0.24
C LEU A 117 -11.70 5.81 -0.51
N ARG A 118 -11.64 7.08 -0.86
CA ARG A 118 -12.84 7.86 -1.16
C ARG A 118 -13.55 7.27 -2.39
N PRO A 119 -14.87 7.07 -2.33
CA PRO A 119 -15.60 6.60 -3.49
C PRO A 119 -15.44 7.59 -4.65
N SER A 120 -15.41 7.06 -5.88
CA SER A 120 -15.37 7.92 -7.06
C SER A 120 -16.63 8.77 -7.09
N SER A 121 -16.45 10.08 -7.20
CA SER A 121 -17.55 11.02 -7.32
C SER A 121 -17.72 11.49 -8.76
N GLU A 122 -17.29 10.69 -9.69
CA GLU A 122 -17.41 11.01 -11.11
C GLU A 122 -18.86 11.24 -11.49
N PRO A 123 -19.16 12.36 -12.13
CA PRO A 123 -20.49 12.64 -12.60
C PRO A 123 -20.91 11.74 -13.75
#